data_508c0b8b70faebd6b7e255d9552fc3bb
#
_entry.id   508c0b8b70faebd6b7e255d9552fc3bb
#
_cell.length_a   1.000
_cell.length_b   1.000
_cell.length_c   1.000
_cell.angle_alpha   90.00
_cell.angle_beta   90.00
_cell.angle_gamma   90.00
#
_symmetry.space_group_name_H-M   'P 1'
#
loop_
_entity.id
_entity.type
_entity.pdbx_description
1 polymer ?
#
loop_
_entity_poly.entity_id
_entity_poly.type
_entity_poly.pdbx_seq_one_letter_code
_entity_poly.pdbx_strand_id
1 'polypeptide(L)'
;MLVADLPIVGLRINPAILVVDVTDERTLRDSVLVQHPDWDDERRDRLLRERRAYLACAGHLRHFALAYLDGRPIASARWRFSTRFRAIGLSGAETLPEYRNQGAYSTLVDYRARVALARGCQYATILADVRTSAPILRKRGFASVGTAEIYVWPETRSSSS
;
A
#
# COMPACT_ATOMS: atom_id res chain seq x y z
N MET A 1 -4.04 15.58 1.79
CA MET A 1 -4.84 14.37 2.07
C MET A 1 -6.03 14.34 1.13
N LEU A 2 -6.32 13.18 0.55
CA LEU A 2 -7.45 12.97 -0.35
C LEU A 2 -8.44 12.00 0.28
N VAL A 3 -9.73 12.17 -0.03
CA VAL A 3 -10.83 11.32 0.44
C VAL A 3 -11.75 11.00 -0.75
N ALA A 4 -12.26 9.79 -0.80
CA ALA A 4 -13.29 9.37 -1.74
C ALA A 4 -14.35 8.54 -1.03
N ASP A 5 -15.57 8.58 -1.55
CA ASP A 5 -16.62 7.64 -1.20
C ASP A 5 -16.30 6.25 -1.76
N LEU A 6 -16.75 5.21 -1.07
CA LEU A 6 -16.68 3.84 -1.57
C LEU A 6 -18.03 3.43 -2.19
N PRO A 7 -18.00 2.67 -3.29
CA PRO A 7 -16.85 2.14 -4.02
C PRO A 7 -16.12 3.18 -4.87
N ILE A 8 -14.82 3.02 -5.08
CA ILE A 8 -14.04 3.85 -5.99
C ILE A 8 -14.32 3.41 -7.42
N VAL A 9 -14.82 4.33 -8.25
CA VAL A 9 -15.21 4.05 -9.64
C VAL A 9 -14.12 4.39 -10.64
N GLY A 10 -14.24 3.84 -11.85
CA GLY A 10 -13.37 4.16 -12.99
C GLY A 10 -11.93 3.67 -12.86
N LEU A 11 -11.64 2.72 -11.98
CA LEU A 11 -10.33 2.09 -11.88
C LEU A 11 -10.06 1.18 -13.09
N ARG A 12 -8.87 1.26 -13.64
CA ARG A 12 -8.42 0.34 -14.69
C ARG A 12 -7.87 -0.93 -14.02
N ILE A 13 -8.75 -1.90 -13.81
CA ILE A 13 -8.39 -3.18 -13.20
C ILE A 13 -7.82 -4.09 -14.28
N ASN A 14 -6.72 -4.80 -13.95
CA ASN A 14 -6.18 -5.85 -14.79
C ASN A 14 -6.60 -7.21 -14.24
N PRO A 15 -7.47 -7.97 -14.94
CA PRO A 15 -7.99 -9.25 -14.45
C PRO A 15 -6.94 -10.37 -14.38
N ALA A 16 -5.81 -10.21 -15.06
CA ALA A 16 -4.69 -11.16 -14.95
C ALA A 16 -3.88 -11.00 -13.66
N ILE A 17 -4.10 -9.91 -12.90
CA ILE A 17 -3.38 -9.66 -11.65
C ILE A 17 -4.16 -10.27 -10.48
N LEU A 18 -3.56 -11.26 -9.83
CA LEU A 18 -4.03 -11.85 -8.60
C LEU A 18 -3.57 -11.01 -7.40
N VAL A 19 -4.50 -10.59 -6.55
CA VAL A 19 -4.18 -9.90 -5.29
C VAL A 19 -4.51 -10.80 -4.10
N VAL A 20 -3.56 -10.93 -3.17
CA VAL A 20 -3.68 -11.72 -1.95
C VAL A 20 -3.29 -10.90 -0.73
N ASP A 21 -3.84 -11.24 0.43
CA ASP A 21 -3.37 -10.71 1.71
C ASP A 21 -2.00 -11.31 2.06
N VAL A 22 -1.18 -10.52 2.72
CA VAL A 22 0.11 -10.97 3.28
C VAL A 22 -0.15 -11.59 4.64
N THR A 23 -0.23 -12.92 4.69
CA THR A 23 -0.58 -13.67 5.90
C THR A 23 0.42 -14.77 6.27
N ASP A 24 1.34 -15.08 5.38
CA ASP A 24 2.35 -16.14 5.55
C ASP A 24 3.75 -15.64 5.24
N GLU A 25 4.76 -16.47 5.51
CA GLU A 25 6.17 -16.15 5.35
C GLU A 25 6.54 -15.86 3.90
N ARG A 26 5.95 -16.59 2.94
CA ARG A 26 6.22 -16.41 1.51
C ARG A 26 5.73 -15.04 1.03
N THR A 27 4.45 -14.75 1.27
CA THR A 27 3.86 -13.48 0.86
C THR A 27 4.50 -12.29 1.59
N LEU A 28 4.97 -12.49 2.83
CA LEU A 28 5.72 -11.48 3.57
C LEU A 28 7.05 -11.16 2.90
N ARG A 29 7.85 -12.17 2.55
CA ARG A 29 9.13 -11.99 1.82
C ARG A 29 8.94 -11.31 0.48
N ASP A 30 7.99 -11.79 -0.31
CA ASP A 30 7.65 -11.21 -1.61
C ASP A 30 7.23 -9.74 -1.47
N SER A 31 6.48 -9.38 -0.42
CA SER A 31 6.06 -8.00 -0.18
C SER A 31 7.23 -7.07 0.16
N VAL A 32 8.22 -7.56 0.91
CA VAL A 32 9.43 -6.79 1.23
C VAL A 32 10.30 -6.60 0.00
N LEU A 33 10.45 -7.65 -0.82
CA LEU A 33 11.20 -7.59 -2.07
C LEU A 33 10.63 -6.54 -3.03
N VAL A 34 9.31 -6.52 -3.21
CA VAL A 34 8.63 -5.54 -4.07
C VAL A 34 8.80 -4.11 -3.55
N GLN A 35 8.76 -3.91 -2.23
CA GLN A 35 8.87 -2.57 -1.66
C GLN A 35 10.30 -2.03 -1.63
N HIS A 36 11.27 -2.92 -1.57
CA HIS A 36 12.69 -2.56 -1.42
C HIS A 36 13.56 -3.46 -2.30
N PRO A 37 13.41 -3.38 -3.65
CA PRO A 37 14.15 -4.26 -4.57
C PRO A 37 15.67 -4.04 -4.49
N ASP A 38 16.09 -2.81 -4.21
CA ASP A 38 17.50 -2.41 -4.19
C ASP A 38 18.18 -2.57 -2.81
N TRP A 39 17.44 -3.05 -1.80
CA TRP A 39 18.04 -3.27 -0.49
C TRP A 39 18.89 -4.55 -0.46
N ASP A 40 19.95 -4.52 0.32
CA ASP A 40 20.72 -5.71 0.68
C ASP A 40 19.91 -6.67 1.56
N ASP A 41 20.37 -7.90 1.69
CA ASP A 41 19.67 -8.94 2.44
C ASP A 41 19.59 -8.61 3.94
N GLU A 42 20.59 -7.96 4.51
CA GLU A 42 20.58 -7.61 5.95
C GLU A 42 19.45 -6.63 6.28
N ARG A 43 19.25 -5.60 5.43
CA ARG A 43 18.16 -4.64 5.60
C ARG A 43 16.80 -5.29 5.40
N ARG A 44 16.68 -6.17 4.39
CA ARG A 44 15.45 -6.94 4.14
C ARG A 44 15.12 -7.84 5.32
N ASP A 45 16.09 -8.57 5.85
CA ASP A 45 15.91 -9.47 6.99
C ASP A 45 15.52 -8.72 8.26
N ARG A 46 16.06 -7.53 8.50
CA ARG A 46 15.63 -6.66 9.60
C ARG A 46 14.16 -6.31 9.48
N LEU A 47 13.74 -5.82 8.31
CA LEU A 47 12.33 -5.46 8.05
C LEU A 47 11.41 -6.68 8.13
N LEU A 48 11.86 -7.84 7.65
CA LEU A 48 11.10 -9.10 7.77
C LEU A 48 10.87 -9.47 9.23
N ARG A 49 11.89 -9.39 10.09
CA ARG A 49 11.75 -9.64 11.54
C ARG A 49 10.75 -8.69 12.19
N GLU A 50 10.84 -7.39 11.88
CA GLU A 50 9.92 -6.39 12.40
C GLU A 50 8.48 -6.64 11.97
N ARG A 51 8.25 -6.94 10.69
CA ARG A 51 6.92 -7.20 10.16
C ARG A 51 6.34 -8.51 10.68
N ARG A 52 7.14 -9.55 10.81
CA ARG A 52 6.72 -10.82 11.39
C ARG A 52 6.25 -10.62 12.84
N ALA A 53 7.02 -9.92 13.64
CA ALA A 53 6.65 -9.58 15.00
C ALA A 53 5.37 -8.75 15.04
N TYR A 54 5.22 -7.78 14.14
CA TYR A 54 4.02 -6.96 14.03
C TYR A 54 2.78 -7.79 13.65
N LEU A 55 2.87 -8.66 12.65
CA LEU A 55 1.75 -9.50 12.22
C LEU A 55 1.36 -10.56 13.25
N ALA A 56 2.30 -10.97 14.11
CA ALA A 56 2.03 -11.88 15.21
C ALA A 56 1.29 -11.21 16.40
N CYS A 57 1.29 -9.89 16.47
CA CYS A 57 0.56 -9.18 17.52
C CYS A 57 -0.95 -9.25 17.28
N ALA A 58 -1.70 -9.70 18.27
CA ALA A 58 -3.16 -9.68 18.23
C ALA A 58 -3.67 -8.24 18.08
N GLY A 59 -4.61 -8.03 17.14
CA GLY A 59 -5.23 -6.72 16.92
C GLY A 59 -4.35 -5.73 16.17
N HIS A 60 -3.35 -6.18 15.42
CA HIS A 60 -2.56 -5.28 14.57
C HIS A 60 -3.46 -4.46 13.63
N LEU A 61 -3.11 -3.18 13.47
CA LEU A 61 -3.94 -2.23 12.73
C LEU A 61 -3.60 -2.14 11.23
N ARG A 62 -2.39 -2.55 10.84
CA ARG A 62 -1.93 -2.51 9.46
C ARG A 62 -2.17 -3.84 8.78
N HIS A 63 -2.66 -3.74 7.57
CA HIS A 63 -2.86 -4.86 6.65
C HIS A 63 -1.97 -4.66 5.43
N PHE A 64 -1.62 -5.74 4.78
CA PHE A 64 -0.76 -5.74 3.60
C PHE A 64 -1.37 -6.64 2.53
N ALA A 65 -1.27 -6.20 1.28
CA ALA A 65 -1.60 -7.02 0.12
C ALA A 65 -0.45 -7.04 -0.87
N LEU A 66 -0.42 -8.10 -1.63
CA LEU A 66 0.57 -8.38 -2.66
C LEU A 66 -0.14 -8.74 -3.96
N ALA A 67 0.29 -8.13 -5.06
CA ALA A 67 -0.23 -8.42 -6.39
C ALA A 67 0.78 -9.28 -7.16
N TYR A 68 0.26 -10.32 -7.79
CA TYR A 68 1.01 -11.23 -8.65
C TYR A 68 0.53 -11.11 -10.10
N LEU A 69 1.46 -11.18 -11.02
CA LEU A 69 1.21 -11.39 -12.44
C LEU A 69 2.06 -12.58 -12.91
N ASP A 70 1.43 -13.60 -13.52
CA ASP A 70 2.09 -14.83 -13.95
C ASP A 70 2.96 -15.47 -12.85
N GLY A 71 2.45 -15.47 -11.61
CA GLY A 71 3.12 -16.04 -10.46
C GLY A 71 4.28 -15.19 -9.88
N ARG A 72 4.58 -14.03 -10.46
CA ARG A 72 5.62 -13.12 -9.98
C ARG A 72 5.01 -12.00 -9.12
N PRO A 73 5.59 -11.67 -7.96
CA PRO A 73 5.16 -10.53 -7.15
C PRO A 73 5.57 -9.23 -7.86
N ILE A 74 4.61 -8.37 -8.16
CA ILE A 74 4.83 -7.17 -8.98
C ILE A 74 4.50 -5.86 -8.27
N ALA A 75 3.60 -5.90 -7.30
CA ALA A 75 3.20 -4.72 -6.56
C ALA A 75 2.73 -5.09 -5.16
N SER A 76 2.91 -4.19 -4.21
CA SER A 76 2.52 -4.36 -2.82
C SER A 76 1.84 -3.11 -2.31
N ALA A 77 0.94 -3.25 -1.35
CA ALA A 77 0.27 -2.13 -0.72
C ALA A 77 -0.07 -2.43 0.74
N ARG A 78 -0.26 -1.37 1.51
CA ARG A 78 -0.70 -1.46 2.90
C ARG A 78 -1.87 -0.54 3.17
N TRP A 79 -2.62 -0.83 4.22
CA TRP A 79 -3.73 0.00 4.69
C TRP A 79 -3.98 -0.21 6.18
N ARG A 80 -4.83 0.63 6.71
CA ARG A 80 -5.40 0.50 8.05
C ARG A 80 -6.86 0.89 8.05
N PHE A 81 -7.63 0.36 8.99
CA PHE A 81 -9.02 0.77 9.18
C PHE A 81 -9.12 1.80 10.30
N SER A 82 -10.08 2.71 10.15
CA SER A 82 -10.55 3.60 11.20
C SER A 82 -12.03 3.31 11.45
N THR A 83 -12.32 2.65 12.55
CA THR A 83 -13.71 2.34 12.96
C THR A 83 -14.48 3.63 13.27
N ARG A 84 -13.83 4.59 13.93
CA ARG A 84 -14.42 5.89 14.28
C ARG A 84 -14.94 6.64 13.06
N PHE A 85 -14.24 6.59 11.94
CA PHE A 85 -14.58 7.33 10.73
C PHE A 85 -15.15 6.45 9.62
N ARG A 86 -15.40 5.17 9.89
CA ARG A 86 -15.83 4.19 8.88
C ARG A 86 -15.00 4.29 7.60
N ALA A 87 -13.70 4.38 7.74
CA ALA A 87 -12.79 4.67 6.64
C ALA A 87 -11.64 3.67 6.56
N ILE A 88 -11.14 3.47 5.34
CA ILE A 88 -9.88 2.82 5.07
C ILE A 88 -8.81 3.88 4.75
N GLY A 89 -7.67 3.83 5.41
CA GLY A 89 -6.49 4.63 5.10
C GLY A 89 -5.56 3.86 4.17
N LEU A 90 -5.51 4.24 2.89
CA LEU A 90 -4.64 3.66 1.89
C LEU A 90 -3.22 4.24 2.01
N SER A 91 -2.19 3.40 1.99
CA SER A 91 -0.80 3.85 2.11
C SER A 91 0.17 2.89 1.42
N GLY A 92 1.40 3.34 1.19
CA GLY A 92 2.56 2.53 0.83
C GLY A 92 2.32 1.55 -0.32
N ALA A 93 1.75 2.02 -1.44
CA ALA A 93 1.63 1.21 -2.63
C ALA A 93 2.87 1.40 -3.50
N GLU A 94 3.55 0.29 -3.76
CA GLU A 94 4.73 0.23 -4.63
C GLU A 94 4.45 -0.76 -5.77
N THR A 95 4.96 -0.42 -6.96
CA THR A 95 4.92 -1.29 -8.14
C THR A 95 6.29 -1.32 -8.75
N LEU A 96 6.83 -2.51 -9.00
CA LEU A 96 8.11 -2.68 -9.66
C LEU A 96 8.14 -1.91 -11.00
N PRO A 97 9.23 -1.23 -11.33
CA PRO A 97 9.29 -0.33 -12.49
C PRO A 97 8.82 -0.96 -13.79
N GLU A 98 9.21 -2.19 -14.07
CA GLU A 98 8.90 -2.95 -15.28
C GLU A 98 7.42 -3.35 -15.39
N TYR A 99 6.67 -3.30 -14.28
CA TYR A 99 5.23 -3.63 -14.24
C TYR A 99 4.33 -2.39 -14.07
N ARG A 100 4.90 -1.18 -14.19
CA ARG A 100 4.11 0.05 -14.16
C ARG A 100 3.23 0.15 -15.41
N ASN A 101 2.16 0.95 -15.29
CA ASN A 101 1.18 1.17 -16.36
C ASN A 101 0.37 -0.07 -16.80
N GLN A 102 0.52 -1.21 -16.12
CA GLN A 102 -0.21 -2.44 -16.39
C GLN A 102 -1.43 -2.66 -15.50
N GLY A 103 -1.84 -1.65 -14.74
CA GLY A 103 -3.03 -1.68 -13.89
C GLY A 103 -2.80 -2.19 -12.46
N ALA A 104 -1.58 -2.57 -12.07
CA ALA A 104 -1.29 -3.14 -10.75
C ALA A 104 -1.74 -2.23 -9.59
N TYR A 105 -1.42 -0.94 -9.65
CA TYR A 105 -1.85 0.03 -8.65
C TYR A 105 -3.38 0.11 -8.53
N SER A 106 -4.09 0.22 -9.66
CA SER A 106 -5.55 0.30 -9.68
C SER A 106 -6.20 -0.98 -9.15
N THR A 107 -5.66 -2.15 -9.49
CA THR A 107 -6.13 -3.44 -8.98
C THR A 107 -5.94 -3.56 -7.46
N LEU A 108 -4.81 -3.08 -6.92
CA LEU A 108 -4.59 -3.00 -5.48
C LEU A 108 -5.52 -2.00 -4.79
N VAL A 109 -5.85 -0.88 -5.44
CA VAL A 109 -6.83 0.08 -4.89
C VAL A 109 -8.21 -0.54 -4.83
N ASP A 110 -8.65 -1.19 -5.91
CA ASP A 110 -9.94 -1.89 -5.97
C ASP A 110 -10.06 -3.00 -4.92
N TYR A 111 -9.04 -3.85 -4.82
CA TYR A 111 -9.00 -4.90 -3.81
C TYR A 111 -9.23 -4.34 -2.39
N ARG A 112 -8.46 -3.31 -2.01
CA ARG A 112 -8.57 -2.68 -0.70
C ARG A 112 -9.92 -2.00 -0.48
N ALA A 113 -10.49 -1.40 -1.54
CA ALA A 113 -11.82 -0.80 -1.49
C ALA A 113 -12.91 -1.86 -1.23
N ARG A 114 -12.85 -3.01 -1.91
CA ARG A 114 -13.78 -4.13 -1.68
C ARG A 114 -13.66 -4.71 -0.26
N VAL A 115 -12.45 -4.90 0.23
CA VAL A 115 -12.22 -5.34 1.63
C VAL A 115 -12.78 -4.32 2.63
N ALA A 116 -12.65 -3.03 2.35
CA ALA A 116 -13.19 -1.97 3.18
C ALA A 116 -14.73 -1.95 3.19
N LEU A 117 -15.37 -2.09 2.03
CA LEU A 117 -16.83 -2.18 1.92
C LEU A 117 -17.38 -3.36 2.70
N ALA A 118 -16.75 -4.54 2.60
CA ALA A 118 -17.13 -5.73 3.35
C ALA A 118 -17.03 -5.53 4.88
N ARG A 119 -16.20 -4.58 5.34
CA ARG A 119 -16.08 -4.17 6.75
C ARG A 119 -16.95 -2.96 7.12
N GLY A 120 -17.85 -2.53 6.25
CA GLY A 120 -18.77 -1.42 6.48
C GLY A 120 -18.11 -0.03 6.41
N CYS A 121 -16.92 0.10 5.82
CA CYS A 121 -16.33 1.40 5.54
C CYS A 121 -17.13 2.13 4.45
N GLN A 122 -17.20 3.45 4.58
CA GLN A 122 -17.86 4.32 3.61
C GLN A 122 -16.86 5.17 2.82
N TYR A 123 -15.67 5.38 3.37
CA TYR A 123 -14.68 6.30 2.84
C TYR A 123 -13.33 5.62 2.64
N ALA A 124 -12.62 6.04 1.60
CA ALA A 124 -11.19 5.80 1.42
C ALA A 124 -10.42 7.10 1.59
N THR A 125 -9.35 7.07 2.38
CA THR A 125 -8.45 8.20 2.58
C THR A 125 -7.04 7.85 2.12
N ILE A 126 -6.31 8.83 1.58
CA ILE A 126 -4.93 8.64 1.18
C ILE A 126 -4.12 9.92 1.33
N LEU A 127 -2.88 9.80 1.81
CA LEU A 127 -1.88 10.85 1.70
C LEU A 127 -1.14 10.64 0.39
N ALA A 128 -1.45 11.45 -0.61
CA ALA A 128 -0.93 11.33 -1.96
C ALA A 128 0.06 12.46 -2.26
N ASP A 129 1.15 12.12 -2.92
CA ASP A 129 2.08 13.13 -3.43
C ASP A 129 1.38 14.02 -4.46
N VAL A 130 1.52 15.35 -4.29
CA VAL A 130 0.79 16.34 -5.07
C VAL A 130 1.17 16.35 -6.55
N ARG A 131 2.40 15.89 -6.88
CA ARG A 131 2.95 15.89 -8.23
C ARG A 131 2.72 14.59 -8.99
N THR A 132 2.59 13.46 -8.28
CA THR A 132 2.54 12.13 -8.89
C THR A 132 1.19 11.45 -8.73
N SER A 133 0.83 11.02 -7.53
CA SER A 133 -0.37 10.20 -7.30
C SER A 133 -1.66 11.00 -7.14
N ALA A 134 -1.60 12.24 -6.61
CA ALA A 134 -2.80 13.02 -6.39
C ALA A 134 -3.57 13.36 -7.68
N PRO A 135 -2.92 13.75 -8.82
CA PRO A 135 -3.64 13.98 -10.07
C PRO A 135 -4.39 12.74 -10.59
N ILE A 136 -3.81 11.56 -10.43
CA ILE A 136 -4.41 10.29 -10.84
C ILE A 136 -5.65 10.00 -9.99
N LEU A 137 -5.55 10.15 -8.68
CA LEU A 137 -6.62 9.87 -7.73
C LEU A 137 -7.78 10.86 -7.85
N ARG A 138 -7.51 12.15 -8.10
CA ARG A 138 -8.55 13.14 -8.35
C ARG A 138 -9.43 12.76 -9.55
N LYS A 139 -8.84 12.24 -10.63
CA LYS A 139 -9.59 11.71 -11.79
C LYS A 139 -10.45 10.49 -11.46
N ARG A 140 -10.28 9.91 -10.27
CA ARG A 140 -11.01 8.74 -9.75
C ARG A 140 -11.96 9.10 -8.60
N GLY A 141 -12.35 10.36 -8.49
CA GLY A 141 -13.33 10.83 -7.51
C GLY A 141 -12.77 11.18 -6.13
N PHE A 142 -11.44 11.20 -5.95
CA PHE A 142 -10.87 11.66 -4.69
C PHE A 142 -10.88 13.20 -4.60
N ALA A 143 -11.51 13.72 -3.57
CA ALA A 143 -11.51 15.14 -3.22
C ALA A 143 -10.35 15.47 -2.27
N SER A 144 -9.75 16.65 -2.41
CA SER A 144 -8.74 17.15 -1.49
C SER A 144 -9.40 17.76 -0.26
N VAL A 145 -9.00 17.29 0.91
CA VAL A 145 -9.52 17.78 2.20
C VAL A 145 -8.44 18.44 3.05
N GLY A 146 -7.20 18.48 2.58
CA GLY A 146 -6.10 19.15 3.25
C GLY A 146 -4.76 18.79 2.65
N THR A 147 -3.72 19.49 3.09
CA THR A 147 -2.31 19.23 2.78
C THR A 147 -1.57 18.83 4.04
N ALA A 148 -0.51 18.05 3.89
CA ALA A 148 0.45 17.73 4.95
C ALA A 148 1.86 17.89 4.39
N GLU A 149 2.74 18.47 5.16
CA GLU A 149 4.17 18.52 4.87
C GLU A 149 4.86 17.40 5.65
N ILE A 150 5.72 16.64 4.97
CA ILE A 150 6.50 15.57 5.58
C ILE A 150 7.93 16.07 5.69
N TYR A 151 8.37 16.27 6.93
CA TYR A 151 9.77 16.59 7.22
C TYR A 151 10.53 15.28 7.44
N VAL A 152 11.57 15.08 6.65
CA VAL A 152 12.48 13.94 6.81
C VAL A 152 13.75 14.46 7.46
N TRP A 153 14.06 13.94 8.65
CA TRP A 153 15.31 14.24 9.31
C TRP A 153 16.42 13.42 8.68
N PRO A 154 17.54 14.03 8.24
CA PRO A 154 18.65 13.27 7.69
C PRO A 154 19.21 12.34 8.78
N GLU A 155 19.34 11.06 8.46
CA GLU A 155 20.11 10.14 9.32
C GLU A 155 21.53 10.68 9.45
N THR A 156 21.94 11.03 10.65
CA THR A 156 23.33 11.32 10.96
C THR A 156 24.13 10.05 10.66
N ARG A 157 24.88 10.06 9.57
CA ARG A 157 25.92 9.03 9.38
C ARG A 157 26.84 9.13 10.59
N SER A 158 26.79 8.17 11.49
CA SER A 158 27.84 7.97 12.47
C SER A 158 29.09 7.62 11.68
N SER A 159 29.95 8.59 11.48
CA SER A 159 31.33 8.38 11.04
C SER A 159 32.01 7.60 12.17
N SER A 160 32.08 6.30 12.00
CA SER A 160 32.99 5.47 12.78
C SER A 160 34.41 5.81 12.32
N SER A 161 35.13 6.52 13.15
CA SER A 161 36.58 6.67 13.06
C SER A 161 37.25 5.41 13.53
#